data_efc4d54e4e0c6c32547f140e2d9adf98
#
_entry.id   efc4d54e4e0c6c32547f140e2d9adf98
#
_cell.length_a   1.000
_cell.length_b   1.000
_cell.length_c   1.000
_cell.angle_alpha   90.00
_cell.angle_beta   90.00
_cell.angle_gamma   90.00
#
_symmetry.space_group_name_H-M   'P 1'
#
loop_
_entity.id
_entity.type
_entity.pdbx_description
1 polymer ?
#
loop_
_entity_poly.entity_id
_entity_poly.type
_entity_poly.pdbx_seq_one_letter_code
_entity_poly.pdbx_strand_id
1 'polypeptide(L)'
;MRSSLTTFLILIGSFVIVANVYPLLFSSDLPPGRFTLLETPREIPETAFFDAAGNPVTLRDFEGAYLVVNVWATWCEPCREEMPALDQLTRNLGNQNIRVLPISIDTTRAGNIESFYRLHKLTDLPVYLDPSQNTMRTLNVFGIPTTILIDPDGREIGRMVGPAKWDSQETLDQLSAIPGL
;
A
#
# COMPACT_ATOMS: atom_id res chain seq x y z
N MET A 1 -49.25 28.22 26.09
CA MET A 1 -48.07 28.58 25.30
C MET A 1 -46.77 28.12 25.99
N ARG A 2 -46.53 26.82 26.17
CA ARG A 2 -45.33 26.25 26.85
C ARG A 2 -44.79 24.98 26.22
N SER A 3 -45.05 24.70 24.95
CA SER A 3 -44.64 23.43 24.35
C SER A 3 -43.62 23.59 23.17
N SER A 4 -43.23 24.82 22.82
CA SER A 4 -42.38 25.06 21.67
C SER A 4 -40.86 25.15 21.93
N LEU A 5 -40.45 25.36 23.19
CA LEU A 5 -39.03 25.55 23.52
C LEU A 5 -38.28 24.22 23.76
N THR A 6 -38.98 23.19 24.24
CA THR A 6 -38.34 21.91 24.59
C THR A 6 -37.99 21.08 23.35
N THR A 7 -38.78 21.17 22.26
CA THR A 7 -38.54 20.42 21.03
C THR A 7 -37.34 20.98 20.25
N PHE A 8 -37.10 22.29 20.34
CA PHE A 8 -35.99 22.94 19.63
C PHE A 8 -34.62 22.64 20.29
N LEU A 9 -34.59 22.51 21.60
CA LEU A 9 -33.36 22.17 22.36
C LEU A 9 -32.91 20.73 22.13
N ILE A 10 -33.84 19.78 21.93
CA ILE A 10 -33.50 18.37 21.66
C ILE A 10 -32.92 18.22 20.24
N LEU A 11 -33.40 18.97 19.25
CA LEU A 11 -32.86 18.95 17.88
C LEU A 11 -31.47 19.56 17.80
N ILE A 12 -31.19 20.64 18.57
CA ILE A 12 -29.86 21.25 18.61
C ILE A 12 -28.86 20.32 19.30
N GLY A 13 -29.27 19.65 20.39
CA GLY A 13 -28.43 18.69 21.12
C GLY A 13 -28.04 17.48 20.25
N SER A 14 -28.95 16.94 19.46
CA SER A 14 -28.69 15.81 18.56
C SER A 14 -27.75 16.18 17.39
N PHE A 15 -27.89 17.39 16.85
CA PHE A 15 -27.01 17.85 15.76
C PHE A 15 -25.58 18.15 16.25
N VAL A 16 -25.42 18.68 17.46
CA VAL A 16 -24.11 18.95 18.07
C VAL A 16 -23.38 17.64 18.41
N ILE A 17 -24.09 16.61 18.88
CA ILE A 17 -23.49 15.30 19.18
C ILE A 17 -23.00 14.63 17.89
N VAL A 18 -23.79 14.66 16.81
CA VAL A 18 -23.37 14.10 15.52
C VAL A 18 -22.15 14.84 14.96
N ALA A 19 -22.12 16.17 15.03
CA ALA A 19 -21.00 16.96 14.54
C ALA A 19 -19.69 16.74 15.32
N ASN A 20 -19.75 16.37 16.60
CA ASN A 20 -18.57 16.08 17.40
C ASN A 20 -18.09 14.60 17.32
N VAL A 21 -18.96 13.69 16.89
CA VAL A 21 -18.61 12.26 16.72
C VAL A 21 -18.05 11.98 15.32
N TYR A 22 -18.49 12.73 14.32
CA TYR A 22 -18.02 12.55 12.92
C TYR A 22 -16.49 12.67 12.76
N PRO A 23 -15.77 13.61 13.38
CA PRO A 23 -14.30 13.66 13.26
C PRO A 23 -13.60 12.46 13.90
N LEU A 24 -14.22 11.81 14.91
CA LEU A 24 -13.62 10.65 15.57
C LEU A 24 -13.72 9.35 14.75
N LEU A 25 -14.69 9.29 13.81
CA LEU A 25 -14.90 8.12 12.96
C LEU A 25 -14.15 8.18 11.63
N PHE A 26 -13.64 9.36 11.24
CA PHE A 26 -12.89 9.61 10.01
C PHE A 26 -11.58 10.32 10.29
N SER A 27 -10.92 10.00 11.40
CA SER A 27 -9.58 10.48 11.66
C SER A 27 -8.63 9.81 10.63
N SER A 28 -8.36 10.54 9.56
CA SER A 28 -7.33 10.21 8.56
C SER A 28 -5.91 10.53 9.06
N ASP A 29 -5.75 10.69 10.36
CA ASP A 29 -4.49 11.09 11.01
C ASP A 29 -3.57 9.90 11.27
N LEU A 30 -3.47 8.99 10.28
CA LEU A 30 -2.36 8.05 10.27
C LEU A 30 -1.12 8.81 9.80
N PRO A 31 -0.04 8.83 10.59
CA PRO A 31 1.18 9.47 10.14
C PRO A 31 1.63 8.81 8.83
N PRO A 32 1.98 9.59 7.79
CA PRO A 32 2.46 9.04 6.54
C PRO A 32 3.69 8.15 6.81
N GLY A 33 3.78 7.04 6.10
CA GLY A 33 4.91 6.11 6.21
C GLY A 33 4.79 5.08 7.33
N ARG A 34 3.59 4.84 7.88
CA ARG A 34 3.33 3.74 8.81
C ARG A 34 2.33 2.75 8.27
N PHE A 35 2.59 1.47 8.58
CA PHE A 35 1.61 0.42 8.29
C PHE A 35 0.44 0.48 9.27
N THR A 36 -0.76 0.43 8.70
CA THR A 36 -1.98 0.11 9.44
C THR A 36 -2.21 -1.38 9.29
N LEU A 37 -1.99 -2.12 10.38
CA LEU A 37 -2.26 -3.56 10.41
C LEU A 37 -3.76 -3.80 10.58
N LEU A 38 -4.25 -4.84 9.94
CA LEU A 38 -5.64 -5.28 10.06
C LEU A 38 -5.79 -6.20 11.29
N GLU A 39 -6.85 -6.04 12.05
CA GLU A 39 -7.20 -6.94 13.16
C GLU A 39 -7.49 -8.37 12.64
N THR A 40 -8.06 -8.46 11.45
CA THR A 40 -8.35 -9.74 10.76
C THR A 40 -7.82 -9.66 9.34
N PRO A 41 -6.99 -10.62 8.90
CA PRO A 41 -6.53 -10.70 7.52
C PRO A 41 -7.68 -10.71 6.53
N ARG A 42 -7.50 -10.05 5.39
CA ARG A 42 -8.54 -9.89 4.37
C ARG A 42 -8.15 -10.61 3.09
N GLU A 43 -9.07 -11.42 2.56
CA GLU A 43 -8.93 -12.04 1.25
C GLU A 43 -8.69 -11.00 0.16
N ILE A 44 -7.77 -11.29 -0.75
CA ILE A 44 -7.45 -10.44 -1.89
C ILE A 44 -8.03 -11.09 -3.15
N PRO A 45 -8.78 -10.34 -3.98
CA PRO A 45 -9.19 -10.82 -5.28
C PRO A 45 -7.98 -11.17 -6.16
N GLU A 46 -8.13 -12.14 -7.04
CA GLU A 46 -7.09 -12.47 -8.01
C GLU A 46 -6.69 -11.22 -8.79
N THR A 47 -5.40 -10.89 -8.71
CA THR A 47 -4.82 -9.67 -9.26
C THR A 47 -3.70 -10.03 -10.21
N ALA A 48 -3.93 -9.80 -11.50
CA ALA A 48 -2.97 -10.09 -12.55
C ALA A 48 -2.23 -8.82 -13.00
N PHE A 49 -0.94 -8.98 -13.27
CA PHE A 49 -0.02 -7.99 -13.81
C PHE A 49 1.01 -8.71 -14.70
N PHE A 50 2.05 -8.03 -15.16
CA PHE A 50 3.05 -8.60 -16.06
C PHE A 50 4.47 -8.48 -15.48
N ASP A 51 5.31 -9.48 -15.75
CA ASP A 51 6.75 -9.40 -15.47
C ASP A 51 7.50 -8.57 -16.54
N ALA A 52 8.82 -8.45 -16.40
CA ALA A 52 9.69 -7.73 -17.35
C ALA A 52 9.64 -8.31 -18.77
N ALA A 53 9.42 -9.62 -18.90
CA ALA A 53 9.33 -10.32 -20.20
C ALA A 53 7.93 -10.18 -20.83
N GLY A 54 6.95 -9.63 -20.11
CA GLY A 54 5.57 -9.51 -20.54
C GLY A 54 4.71 -10.76 -20.27
N ASN A 55 5.19 -11.70 -19.47
CA ASN A 55 4.40 -12.84 -19.06
C ASN A 55 3.37 -12.41 -17.98
N PRO A 56 2.14 -12.93 -18.04
CA PRO A 56 1.17 -12.69 -16.98
C PRO A 56 1.61 -13.37 -15.68
N VAL A 57 1.48 -12.63 -14.58
CA VAL A 57 1.79 -13.05 -13.22
C VAL A 57 0.65 -12.61 -12.32
N THR A 58 0.37 -13.37 -11.27
CA THR A 58 -0.61 -13.06 -10.25
C THR A 58 0.03 -12.99 -8.87
N LEU A 59 -0.64 -12.42 -7.89
CA LEU A 59 -0.17 -12.45 -6.49
C LEU A 59 -0.09 -13.89 -5.95
N ARG A 60 -0.91 -14.82 -6.46
CA ARG A 60 -0.88 -16.23 -6.09
C ARG A 60 0.40 -16.96 -6.48
N ASP A 61 1.10 -16.49 -7.50
CA ASP A 61 2.38 -17.08 -7.92
C ASP A 61 3.48 -16.90 -6.87
N PHE A 62 3.22 -16.09 -5.83
CA PHE A 62 4.12 -15.82 -4.71
C PHE A 62 3.59 -16.37 -3.37
N GLU A 63 2.52 -17.17 -3.37
CA GLU A 63 2.01 -17.82 -2.15
C GLU A 63 3.11 -18.59 -1.42
N GLY A 64 3.04 -18.63 -0.11
CA GLY A 64 4.08 -19.22 0.75
C GLY A 64 5.13 -18.21 1.23
N ALA A 65 5.16 -16.97 0.68
CA ALA A 65 6.00 -15.88 1.15
C ALA A 65 5.16 -14.68 1.61
N TYR A 66 5.71 -13.87 2.51
CA TYR A 66 5.18 -12.53 2.77
C TYR A 66 5.45 -11.62 1.58
N LEU A 67 4.49 -10.75 1.23
CA LEU A 67 4.67 -9.82 0.13
C LEU A 67 4.57 -8.37 0.61
N VAL A 68 5.50 -7.55 0.15
CA VAL A 68 5.46 -6.09 0.23
C VAL A 68 5.09 -5.59 -1.16
N VAL A 69 3.79 -5.45 -1.44
CA VAL A 69 3.28 -5.01 -2.73
C VAL A 69 3.21 -3.49 -2.77
N ASN A 70 4.11 -2.86 -3.49
CA ASN A 70 4.15 -1.40 -3.66
C ASN A 70 3.57 -1.01 -5.01
N VAL A 71 2.47 -0.24 -5.00
CA VAL A 71 1.82 0.28 -6.22
C VAL A 71 2.34 1.67 -6.49
N TRP A 72 2.98 1.86 -7.65
CA TRP A 72 3.72 3.08 -7.98
C TRP A 72 3.66 3.44 -9.47
N ALA A 73 4.30 4.55 -9.87
CA ALA A 73 4.49 4.92 -11.27
C ALA A 73 5.73 5.82 -11.45
N THR A 74 6.31 5.81 -12.66
CA THR A 74 7.48 6.64 -13.00
C THR A 74 7.18 8.15 -13.01
N TRP A 75 5.93 8.54 -13.21
CA TRP A 75 5.48 9.93 -13.19
C TRP A 75 5.07 10.42 -11.78
N CYS A 76 5.02 9.53 -10.78
CA CYS A 76 4.68 9.85 -9.41
C CYS A 76 5.96 10.26 -8.65
N GLU A 77 6.11 11.55 -8.34
CA GLU A 77 7.32 12.06 -7.70
C GLU A 77 7.60 11.43 -6.32
N PRO A 78 6.64 11.38 -5.35
CA PRO A 78 6.89 10.73 -4.07
C PRO A 78 7.19 9.22 -4.19
N CYS A 79 6.63 8.54 -5.23
CA CYS A 79 6.99 7.15 -5.51
C CYS A 79 8.47 7.03 -5.90
N ARG A 80 8.94 7.92 -6.78
CA ARG A 80 10.33 7.92 -7.27
C ARG A 80 11.33 8.15 -6.15
N GLU A 81 10.98 9.00 -5.19
CA GLU A 81 11.84 9.34 -4.05
C GLU A 81 12.07 8.13 -3.13
N GLU A 82 11.10 7.26 -2.95
CA GLU A 82 11.22 6.08 -2.08
C GLU A 82 11.91 4.88 -2.73
N MET A 83 11.96 4.79 -4.08
CA MET A 83 12.46 3.62 -4.80
C MET A 83 13.90 3.22 -4.44
N PRO A 84 14.87 4.14 -4.25
CA PRO A 84 16.22 3.75 -3.83
C PRO A 84 16.26 3.06 -2.47
N ALA A 85 15.47 3.52 -1.50
CA ALA A 85 15.39 2.89 -0.19
C ALA A 85 14.65 1.54 -0.26
N LEU A 86 13.65 1.41 -1.12
CA LEU A 86 12.95 0.15 -1.38
C LEU A 86 13.87 -0.88 -2.06
N ASP A 87 14.74 -0.45 -2.99
CA ASP A 87 15.78 -1.29 -3.61
C ASP A 87 16.77 -1.81 -2.56
N GLN A 88 17.21 -0.94 -1.65
CA GLN A 88 18.09 -1.34 -0.55
C GLN A 88 17.38 -2.30 0.42
N LEU A 89 16.11 -2.08 0.75
CA LEU A 89 15.32 -3.01 1.54
C LEU A 89 15.29 -4.39 0.87
N THR A 90 14.98 -4.44 -0.43
CA THR A 90 14.92 -5.68 -1.20
C THR A 90 16.23 -6.45 -1.13
N ARG A 91 17.37 -5.76 -1.27
CA ARG A 91 18.71 -6.35 -1.12
C ARG A 91 18.93 -6.90 0.29
N ASN A 92 18.54 -6.15 1.32
CA ASN A 92 18.75 -6.52 2.72
C ASN A 92 17.89 -7.72 3.16
N LEU A 93 16.70 -7.87 2.58
CA LEU A 93 15.81 -9.00 2.82
C LEU A 93 16.39 -10.32 2.28
N GLY A 94 17.16 -10.27 1.19
CA GLY A 94 17.91 -11.39 0.65
C GLY A 94 17.07 -12.66 0.47
N ASN A 95 17.44 -13.73 1.21
CA ASN A 95 16.77 -15.03 1.15
C ASN A 95 15.68 -15.24 2.22
N GLN A 96 15.25 -14.18 2.90
CA GLN A 96 14.14 -14.28 3.85
C GLN A 96 12.83 -14.63 3.11
N ASN A 97 11.86 -15.16 3.87
CA ASN A 97 10.56 -15.52 3.30
C ASN A 97 9.65 -14.31 3.06
N ILE A 98 10.22 -13.27 2.44
CA ILE A 98 9.54 -12.04 2.07
C ILE A 98 9.96 -11.61 0.65
N ARG A 99 9.03 -11.07 -0.12
CA ARG A 99 9.25 -10.57 -1.47
C ARG A 99 8.73 -9.15 -1.61
N VAL A 100 9.51 -8.30 -2.24
CA VAL A 100 9.08 -6.94 -2.63
C VAL A 100 8.60 -6.97 -4.06
N LEU A 101 7.35 -6.55 -4.29
CA LEU A 101 6.70 -6.53 -5.60
C LEU A 101 6.31 -5.08 -5.95
N PRO A 102 7.22 -4.30 -6.57
CA PRO A 102 6.90 -2.95 -7.04
C PRO A 102 6.12 -3.04 -8.35
N ILE A 103 4.78 -2.94 -8.28
CA ILE A 103 3.91 -3.02 -9.45
C ILE A 103 3.67 -1.62 -10.00
N SER A 104 4.25 -1.32 -11.16
CA SER A 104 4.03 -0.05 -11.84
C SER A 104 2.68 -0.02 -12.56
N ILE A 105 1.96 1.08 -12.39
CA ILE A 105 0.72 1.37 -13.14
C ILE A 105 0.96 2.28 -14.35
N ASP A 106 2.21 2.40 -14.80
CA ASP A 106 2.50 3.10 -16.05
C ASP A 106 1.78 2.42 -17.22
N THR A 107 1.20 3.20 -18.11
CA THR A 107 0.55 2.71 -19.33
C THR A 107 1.53 2.40 -20.45
N THR A 108 2.82 2.45 -20.17
CA THR A 108 3.92 2.27 -21.09
C THR A 108 4.48 0.84 -21.03
N ARG A 109 5.51 0.56 -21.85
CA ARG A 109 6.17 -0.76 -21.88
C ARG A 109 7.14 -0.92 -20.71
N ALA A 110 7.41 -2.16 -20.30
CA ALA A 110 8.38 -2.51 -19.25
C ALA A 110 9.76 -1.85 -19.45
N GLY A 111 10.23 -1.69 -20.68
CA GLY A 111 11.50 -1.03 -21.00
C GLY A 111 11.65 0.41 -20.51
N ASN A 112 10.53 1.12 -20.27
CA ASN A 112 10.57 2.45 -19.65
C ASN A 112 10.88 2.36 -18.16
N ILE A 113 10.33 1.36 -17.47
CA ILE A 113 10.60 1.08 -16.05
C ILE A 113 12.06 0.64 -15.89
N GLU A 114 12.53 -0.27 -16.74
CA GLU A 114 13.95 -0.69 -16.76
C GLU A 114 14.89 0.49 -17.00
N SER A 115 14.50 1.42 -17.88
CA SER A 115 15.29 2.63 -18.15
C SER A 115 15.32 3.56 -16.94
N PHE A 116 14.19 3.68 -16.24
CA PHE A 116 14.11 4.39 -14.96
C PHE A 116 15.01 3.71 -13.91
N TYR A 117 14.95 2.39 -13.77
CA TYR A 117 15.80 1.64 -12.84
C TYR A 117 17.30 1.85 -13.13
N ARG A 118 17.70 1.75 -14.40
CA ARG A 118 19.11 2.02 -14.79
C ARG A 118 19.54 3.44 -14.44
N LEU A 119 18.69 4.46 -14.71
CA LEU A 119 18.99 5.85 -14.43
C LEU A 119 19.19 6.09 -12.93
N HIS A 120 18.37 5.44 -12.09
CA HIS A 120 18.39 5.58 -10.63
C HIS A 120 19.25 4.52 -9.93
N LYS A 121 19.95 3.65 -10.71
CA LYS A 121 20.84 2.58 -10.21
C LYS A 121 20.13 1.59 -9.28
N LEU A 122 18.87 1.30 -9.55
CA LEU A 122 18.09 0.29 -8.83
C LEU A 122 18.42 -1.08 -9.45
N THR A 123 18.94 -2.01 -8.65
CA THR A 123 19.51 -3.28 -9.14
C THR A 123 18.84 -4.51 -8.54
N ASP A 124 18.13 -4.35 -7.42
CA ASP A 124 17.55 -5.46 -6.67
C ASP A 124 16.03 -5.53 -6.80
N LEU A 125 15.38 -4.45 -7.25
CA LEU A 125 13.95 -4.43 -7.49
C LEU A 125 13.58 -5.19 -8.78
N PRO A 126 12.61 -6.15 -8.72
CA PRO A 126 12.05 -6.75 -9.92
C PRO A 126 11.19 -5.74 -10.68
N VAL A 127 11.00 -5.98 -11.98
CA VAL A 127 10.11 -5.18 -12.81
C VAL A 127 8.76 -5.87 -12.95
N TYR A 128 7.70 -5.21 -12.46
CA TYR A 128 6.32 -5.60 -12.67
C TYR A 128 5.52 -4.42 -13.21
N LEU A 129 4.58 -4.71 -14.13
CA LEU A 129 3.81 -3.70 -14.84
C LEU A 129 2.33 -4.09 -14.92
N ASP A 130 1.45 -3.16 -14.60
CA ASP A 130 0.01 -3.26 -14.82
C ASP A 130 -0.51 -2.06 -15.62
N PRO A 131 -0.40 -2.06 -16.97
CA PRO A 131 -0.86 -0.95 -17.81
C PRO A 131 -2.37 -0.74 -17.77
N SER A 132 -3.11 -1.77 -17.35
CA SER A 132 -4.57 -1.71 -17.20
C SER A 132 -5.03 -1.03 -15.92
N GLN A 133 -4.09 -0.82 -14.97
CA GLN A 133 -4.35 -0.31 -13.62
C GLN A 133 -5.37 -1.18 -12.84
N ASN A 134 -5.49 -2.46 -13.21
CA ASN A 134 -6.38 -3.38 -12.55
C ASN A 134 -5.99 -3.61 -11.09
N THR A 135 -4.68 -3.62 -10.81
CA THR A 135 -4.12 -3.72 -9.45
C THR A 135 -4.70 -2.66 -8.52
N MET A 136 -4.83 -1.40 -8.98
CA MET A 136 -5.46 -0.35 -8.18
C MET A 136 -6.90 -0.68 -7.81
N ARG A 137 -7.68 -1.22 -8.78
CA ARG A 137 -9.10 -1.56 -8.56
C ARG A 137 -9.26 -2.76 -7.65
N THR A 138 -8.53 -3.85 -7.93
CA THR A 138 -8.65 -5.10 -7.16
C THR A 138 -8.14 -4.96 -5.74
N LEU A 139 -7.07 -4.19 -5.52
CA LEU A 139 -6.50 -3.95 -4.20
C LEU A 139 -7.08 -2.72 -3.48
N ASN A 140 -8.10 -2.07 -4.04
CA ASN A 140 -8.70 -0.84 -3.50
C ASN A 140 -7.65 0.23 -3.18
N VAL A 141 -6.77 0.52 -4.14
CA VAL A 141 -5.75 1.56 -4.07
C VAL A 141 -6.32 2.84 -4.70
N PHE A 142 -6.47 3.90 -3.90
CA PHE A 142 -7.04 5.18 -4.33
C PHE A 142 -5.99 6.27 -4.58
N GLY A 143 -4.74 6.00 -4.27
CA GLY A 143 -3.61 6.90 -4.49
C GLY A 143 -2.29 6.16 -4.43
N ILE A 144 -1.24 6.72 -5.05
CA ILE A 144 0.09 6.15 -5.06
C ILE A 144 1.13 7.11 -4.45
N PRO A 145 2.18 6.59 -3.80
CA PRO A 145 2.41 5.19 -3.56
C PRO A 145 1.46 4.62 -2.50
N THR A 146 1.10 3.36 -2.65
CA THR A 146 0.44 2.57 -1.60
C THR A 146 1.13 1.23 -1.51
N THR A 147 1.48 0.82 -0.30
CA THR A 147 2.09 -0.48 -0.04
C THR A 147 1.14 -1.36 0.75
N ILE A 148 0.99 -2.61 0.31
CA ILE A 148 0.13 -3.61 0.92
C ILE A 148 0.99 -4.77 1.41
N LEU A 149 0.79 -5.17 2.66
CA LEU A 149 1.41 -6.36 3.23
C LEU A 149 0.47 -7.54 3.06
N ILE A 150 1.00 -8.64 2.53
CA ILE A 150 0.26 -9.88 2.28
C ILE A 150 0.98 -11.01 3.01
N ASP A 151 0.20 -11.87 3.68
CA ASP A 151 0.70 -13.05 4.38
C ASP A 151 0.98 -14.22 3.39
N PRO A 152 1.64 -15.31 3.85
CA PRO A 152 1.92 -16.47 3.01
C PRO A 152 0.67 -17.20 2.48
N ASP A 153 -0.49 -16.97 3.08
CA ASP A 153 -1.78 -17.52 2.62
C ASP A 153 -2.46 -16.63 1.56
N GLY A 154 -1.81 -15.54 1.13
CA GLY A 154 -2.33 -14.61 0.11
C GLY A 154 -3.33 -13.58 0.63
N ARG A 155 -3.39 -13.33 1.95
CA ARG A 155 -4.33 -12.38 2.57
C ARG A 155 -3.64 -11.08 2.93
N GLU A 156 -4.32 -9.96 2.72
CA GLU A 156 -3.83 -8.67 3.22
C GLU A 156 -3.86 -8.63 4.76
N ILE A 157 -2.73 -8.29 5.35
CA ILE A 157 -2.55 -8.12 6.80
C ILE A 157 -2.32 -6.66 7.20
N GLY A 158 -2.09 -5.77 6.23
CA GLY A 158 -1.92 -4.35 6.50
C GLY A 158 -1.60 -3.56 5.25
N ARG A 159 -1.66 -2.23 5.37
CA ARG A 159 -1.29 -1.31 4.29
C ARG A 159 -0.75 0.00 4.80
N MET A 160 -0.03 0.67 3.93
CA MET A 160 0.48 2.01 4.13
C MET A 160 0.13 2.86 2.91
N VAL A 161 -0.48 4.01 3.13
CA VAL A 161 -0.82 4.98 2.08
C VAL A 161 0.17 6.14 2.16
N GLY A 162 0.74 6.52 1.02
CA GLY A 162 1.78 7.54 0.92
C GLY A 162 3.19 6.95 0.98
N PRO A 163 4.22 7.81 0.77
CA PRO A 163 5.62 7.39 0.69
C PRO A 163 6.16 6.94 2.05
N ALA A 164 7.08 5.99 2.01
CA ALA A 164 7.76 5.46 3.17
C ALA A 164 9.27 5.72 3.16
N LYS A 165 9.84 5.75 4.36
CA LYS A 165 11.30 5.70 4.55
C LYS A 165 11.72 4.25 4.79
N TRP A 166 11.88 3.49 3.71
CA TRP A 166 12.16 2.05 3.75
C TRP A 166 13.47 1.68 4.47
N ASP A 167 14.40 2.63 4.59
CA ASP A 167 15.68 2.52 5.29
C ASP A 167 15.63 3.00 6.76
N SER A 168 14.47 3.48 7.23
CA SER A 168 14.33 3.93 8.61
C SER A 168 14.18 2.75 9.59
N GLN A 169 14.76 2.91 10.78
CA GLN A 169 14.62 1.90 11.84
C GLN A 169 13.14 1.65 12.18
N GLU A 170 12.30 2.69 12.15
CA GLU A 170 10.88 2.58 12.43
C GLU A 170 10.17 1.64 11.43
N THR A 171 10.45 1.76 10.13
CA THR A 171 9.86 0.89 9.10
C THR A 171 10.38 -0.56 9.25
N LEU A 172 11.67 -0.73 9.52
CA LEU A 172 12.25 -2.05 9.75
C LEU A 172 11.69 -2.72 10.99
N ASP A 173 11.48 -1.98 12.08
CA ASP A 173 10.86 -2.48 13.30
C ASP A 173 9.40 -2.91 13.06
N GLN A 174 8.64 -2.14 12.26
CA GLN A 174 7.28 -2.49 11.89
C GLN A 174 7.22 -3.79 11.08
N LEU A 175 8.11 -3.97 10.11
CA LEU A 175 8.20 -5.20 9.34
C LEU A 175 8.60 -6.37 10.24
N SER A 176 9.60 -6.21 11.09
CA SER A 176 10.10 -7.25 12.01
C SER A 176 9.07 -7.63 13.09
N ALA A 177 8.10 -6.78 13.38
CA ALA A 177 7.02 -7.06 14.33
C ALA A 177 5.92 -7.95 13.73
N ILE A 178 5.94 -8.22 12.41
CA ILE A 178 4.98 -9.10 11.75
C ILE A 178 5.30 -10.56 12.13
N PRO A 179 4.35 -11.29 12.76
CA PRO A 179 4.60 -12.66 13.17
C PRO A 179 4.96 -13.57 11.99
N GLY A 180 6.13 -14.21 12.05
CA GLY A 180 6.60 -15.17 11.02
C GLY A 180 7.45 -14.52 9.91
N LEU A 181 7.74 -13.24 10.02
CA LEU A 181 8.66 -12.51 9.15
C LEU A 181 10.07 -12.52 9.71
#